data_dfb1e1f71ac1e7249282a64ec8a8c0e3
#
_entry.id   dfb1e1f71ac1e7249282a64ec8a8c0e3
#
_cell.length_a   1.000
_cell.length_b   1.000
_cell.length_c   1.000
_cell.angle_alpha   90.00
_cell.angle_beta   90.00
_cell.angle_gamma   90.00
#
_symmetry.space_group_name_H-M   'P 1'
#
loop_
_entity.id
_entity.type
_entity.pdbx_description
1 polymer ?
#
loop_
_entity_poly.entity_id
_entity_poly.type
_entity_poly.pdbx_seq_one_letter_code
_entity_poly.pdbx_strand_id
1 'polypeptide(L)'
;MANVFLVPCDPGNYDRTVGSSVDLSEYPERPDPLQNMTEARFWGARDGDGNQSYLEKMEPGDLVLFYQDAQYIGAGFIGTTFEDEAGWIRTTFWKNAPSTLIYTINDFKLISVPRSKVNRIFDYTTDYYPQGLTRVADNRVSNRLGAIKLALEKTSG
;
A
#
# COMPACT_ATOMS: atom_id res chain seq x y z
N MET A 1 -0.86 11.93 14.42
CA MET A 1 -1.48 10.57 14.42
C MET A 1 -1.06 9.84 13.15
N ALA A 2 -0.64 8.61 13.28
CA ALA A 2 -0.28 7.81 12.11
C ALA A 2 -1.52 7.50 11.26
N ASN A 3 -1.35 7.52 9.95
CA ASN A 3 -2.42 7.18 9.03
C ASN A 3 -2.49 5.68 8.77
N VAL A 4 -3.66 5.23 8.34
CA VAL A 4 -3.87 3.89 7.81
C VAL A 4 -4.46 4.03 6.41
N PHE A 5 -3.88 3.32 5.45
CA PHE A 5 -4.37 3.31 4.08
C PHE A 5 -4.83 1.91 3.71
N LEU A 6 -5.97 1.83 3.04
CA LEU A 6 -6.53 0.59 2.51
C LEU A 6 -6.40 0.63 0.99
N VAL A 7 -5.87 -0.43 0.40
CA VAL A 7 -5.50 -0.44 -1.01
C VAL A 7 -6.00 -1.70 -1.69
N PRO A 8 -6.95 -1.60 -2.64
CA PRO A 8 -7.28 -2.74 -3.47
C PRO A 8 -6.17 -2.98 -4.48
N CYS A 9 -5.88 -4.23 -4.78
CA CYS A 9 -4.82 -4.56 -5.71
C CYS A 9 -5.20 -5.73 -6.60
N ASP A 10 -4.77 -5.67 -7.87
CA ASP A 10 -4.89 -6.82 -8.76
C ASP A 10 -3.75 -7.81 -8.50
N PRO A 11 -4.01 -9.13 -8.64
CA PRO A 11 -3.00 -10.12 -8.30
C PRO A 11 -1.70 -10.01 -9.07
N GLY A 12 -1.78 -9.78 -10.37
CA GLY A 12 -0.60 -9.79 -11.24
C GLY A 12 0.39 -8.69 -10.91
N ASN A 13 -0.09 -7.44 -10.87
CA ASN A 13 0.78 -6.30 -10.57
C ASN A 13 1.25 -6.33 -9.11
N TYR A 14 0.37 -6.71 -8.19
CA TYR A 14 0.73 -6.86 -6.78
C TYR A 14 1.89 -7.84 -6.60
N ASP A 15 1.81 -9.01 -7.24
CA ASP A 15 2.85 -10.03 -7.09
C ASP A 15 4.21 -9.56 -7.59
N ARG A 16 4.24 -8.66 -8.57
CA ARG A 16 5.49 -8.20 -9.17
C ARG A 16 6.29 -7.27 -8.28
N THR A 17 5.63 -6.39 -7.53
CA THR A 17 6.33 -5.31 -6.81
C THR A 17 6.01 -5.23 -5.32
N VAL A 18 4.99 -5.93 -4.84
CA VAL A 18 4.62 -5.95 -3.41
C VAL A 18 4.74 -7.36 -2.85
N GLY A 19 4.10 -8.33 -3.45
CA GLY A 19 4.20 -9.73 -3.01
C GLY A 19 5.62 -10.27 -3.12
N SER A 20 6.41 -9.71 -4.04
CA SER A 20 7.84 -9.98 -4.18
C SER A 20 8.59 -8.65 -4.17
N SER A 21 9.74 -8.59 -3.52
CA SER A 21 10.59 -7.40 -3.61
C SER A 21 11.28 -7.35 -4.97
N VAL A 22 11.60 -6.15 -5.42
CA VAL A 22 12.30 -5.92 -6.69
C VAL A 22 13.77 -5.70 -6.41
N ASP A 23 14.64 -6.44 -7.12
CA ASP A 23 16.08 -6.19 -7.12
C ASP A 23 16.37 -4.99 -8.02
N LEU A 24 16.50 -3.83 -7.42
CA LEU A 24 16.70 -2.58 -8.14
C LEU A 24 18.08 -2.46 -8.76
N SER A 25 19.05 -3.28 -8.34
CA SER A 25 20.37 -3.26 -8.93
C SER A 25 20.36 -3.70 -10.41
N GLU A 26 19.32 -4.42 -10.83
CA GLU A 26 19.13 -4.81 -12.22
C GLU A 26 18.62 -3.66 -13.10
N TYR A 27 18.24 -2.53 -12.50
CA TYR A 27 17.62 -1.40 -13.20
C TYR A 27 18.40 -0.11 -12.91
N PRO A 28 19.58 0.08 -13.54
CA PRO A 28 20.37 1.29 -13.29
C PRO A 28 19.66 2.59 -13.72
N GLU A 29 18.67 2.50 -14.62
CA GLU A 29 17.89 3.63 -15.12
C GLU A 29 16.71 4.03 -14.22
N ARG A 30 16.55 3.38 -13.07
CA ARG A 30 15.42 3.65 -12.18
C ARG A 30 15.36 5.10 -11.72
N PRO A 31 14.15 5.60 -11.36
CA PRO A 31 14.00 7.01 -10.94
C PRO A 31 14.86 7.37 -9.73
N ASP A 32 15.18 8.66 -9.62
CA ASP A 32 16.06 9.19 -8.57
C ASP A 32 15.66 8.75 -7.15
N PRO A 33 14.38 8.77 -6.75
CA PRO A 33 14.02 8.34 -5.40
C PRO A 33 14.39 6.89 -5.09
N LEU A 34 14.59 6.05 -6.11
CA LEU A 34 14.97 4.65 -5.95
C LEU A 34 16.47 4.40 -6.13
N GLN A 35 17.26 5.42 -6.51
CA GLN A 35 18.67 5.22 -6.86
C GLN A 35 19.52 4.72 -5.69
N ASN A 36 19.20 5.12 -4.48
CA ASN A 36 19.95 4.70 -3.30
C ASN A 36 19.43 3.40 -2.68
N MET A 37 18.47 2.75 -3.33
CA MET A 37 17.91 1.48 -2.87
C MET A 37 18.41 0.34 -3.75
N THR A 38 18.80 -0.78 -3.14
CA THR A 38 19.18 -1.99 -3.89
C THR A 38 18.01 -2.94 -4.03
N GLU A 39 17.03 -2.84 -3.15
CA GLU A 39 15.84 -3.68 -3.13
C GLU A 39 14.68 -2.85 -2.58
N ALA A 40 13.49 -3.03 -3.15
CA ALA A 40 12.30 -2.34 -2.64
C ALA A 40 11.02 -3.06 -3.04
N ARG A 41 9.99 -2.83 -2.25
CA ARG A 41 8.60 -3.12 -2.61
C ARG A 41 7.91 -1.79 -2.81
N PHE A 42 7.04 -1.70 -3.81
CA PHE A 42 6.35 -0.44 -4.08
C PHE A 42 5.02 -0.68 -4.77
N TRP A 43 4.14 0.27 -4.57
CA TRP A 43 2.81 0.27 -5.19
C TRP A 43 2.50 1.68 -5.68
N GLY A 44 1.40 1.82 -6.39
CA GLY A 44 1.07 3.12 -6.97
C GLY A 44 -0.42 3.35 -7.08
N ALA A 45 -0.77 4.62 -7.28
CA ALA A 45 -2.12 5.06 -7.51
C ALA A 45 -2.19 5.88 -8.79
N ARG A 46 -3.37 5.88 -9.42
CA ARG A 46 -3.62 6.73 -10.59
C ARG A 46 -3.53 8.20 -10.19
N ASP A 47 -2.92 9.00 -11.06
CA ASP A 47 -2.91 10.45 -10.87
C ASP A 47 -4.32 11.00 -10.84
N GLY A 48 -4.57 11.96 -9.95
CA GLY A 48 -5.86 12.59 -9.75
C GLY A 48 -5.88 13.34 -8.43
N ASP A 49 -6.76 14.33 -8.30
CA ASP A 49 -6.77 15.24 -7.14
C ASP A 49 -6.92 14.50 -5.80
N GLY A 50 -7.81 13.52 -5.74
CA GLY A 50 -8.03 12.74 -4.52
C GLY A 50 -6.81 11.91 -4.15
N ASN A 51 -6.23 11.21 -5.11
CA ASN A 51 -5.05 10.37 -4.86
C ASN A 51 -3.82 11.21 -4.57
N GLN A 52 -3.67 12.35 -5.23
CA GLN A 52 -2.58 13.28 -4.91
C GLN A 52 -2.68 13.79 -3.48
N SER A 53 -3.89 14.13 -3.03
CA SER A 53 -4.13 14.54 -1.65
C SER A 53 -3.75 13.44 -0.67
N TYR A 54 -4.09 12.19 -0.97
CA TYR A 54 -3.71 11.06 -0.12
C TYR A 54 -2.20 10.85 -0.11
N LEU A 55 -1.55 10.93 -1.26
CA LEU A 55 -0.09 10.79 -1.33
C LEU A 55 0.61 11.84 -0.49
N GLU A 56 0.13 13.09 -0.54
CA GLU A 56 0.69 14.18 0.26
C GLU A 56 0.55 13.94 1.76
N LYS A 57 -0.48 13.20 2.18
CA LYS A 57 -0.72 12.87 3.58
C LYS A 57 0.06 11.66 4.06
N MET A 58 0.63 10.89 3.15
CA MET A 58 1.43 9.72 3.51
C MET A 58 2.74 10.15 4.17
N GLU A 59 3.02 9.58 5.32
CA GLU A 59 4.25 9.82 6.04
C GLU A 59 4.98 8.50 6.28
N PRO A 60 6.31 8.51 6.35
CA PRO A 60 7.05 7.29 6.67
C PRO A 60 6.53 6.66 7.96
N GLY A 61 6.28 5.35 7.92
CA GLY A 61 5.75 4.64 9.06
C GLY A 61 4.24 4.49 9.08
N ASP A 62 3.51 5.14 8.17
CA ASP A 62 2.06 4.93 8.07
C ASP A 62 1.77 3.50 7.63
N LEU A 63 0.70 2.91 8.19
CA LEU A 63 0.30 1.54 7.87
C LEU A 63 -0.44 1.49 6.54
N VAL A 64 -0.13 0.50 5.72
CA VAL A 64 -0.87 0.20 4.50
C VAL A 64 -1.31 -1.26 4.50
N LEU A 65 -2.59 -1.50 4.16
CA LEU A 65 -3.18 -2.82 4.08
C LEU A 65 -3.65 -3.08 2.65
N PHE A 66 -3.23 -4.21 2.08
CA PHE A 66 -3.57 -4.58 0.72
C PHE A 66 -4.74 -5.54 0.69
N TYR A 67 -5.77 -5.18 -0.07
CA TYR A 67 -7.05 -5.90 -0.15
C TYR A 67 -7.18 -6.65 -1.46
N GLN A 68 -7.67 -7.90 -1.37
CA GLN A 68 -7.94 -8.72 -2.55
C GLN A 68 -8.92 -9.83 -2.14
N ASP A 69 -10.01 -9.97 -2.92
CA ASP A 69 -10.98 -11.07 -2.73
C ASP A 69 -11.50 -11.22 -1.30
N ALA A 70 -12.07 -10.14 -0.76
CA ALA A 70 -12.71 -10.12 0.55
C ALA A 70 -11.75 -10.33 1.73
N GLN A 71 -10.44 -10.25 1.49
CA GLN A 71 -9.41 -10.39 2.53
C GLN A 71 -8.34 -9.33 2.39
N TYR A 72 -7.70 -9.00 3.51
CA TYR A 72 -6.46 -8.24 3.49
C TYR A 72 -5.31 -9.24 3.50
N ILE A 73 -4.48 -9.19 2.45
CA ILE A 73 -3.48 -10.21 2.17
C ILE A 73 -2.05 -9.76 2.42
N GLY A 74 -1.83 -8.48 2.60
CA GLY A 74 -0.52 -7.93 2.88
C GLY A 74 -0.61 -6.69 3.72
N ALA A 75 0.43 -6.42 4.49
CA ALA A 75 0.55 -5.23 5.32
C ALA A 75 1.98 -4.74 5.28
N GLY A 76 2.18 -3.43 5.38
CA GLY A 76 3.49 -2.85 5.46
C GLY A 76 3.40 -1.40 5.92
N PHE A 77 4.52 -0.71 5.85
CA PHE A 77 4.61 0.67 6.28
C PHE A 77 5.14 1.53 5.14
N ILE A 78 4.57 2.72 5.00
CA ILE A 78 5.00 3.67 3.97
C ILE A 78 6.46 4.05 4.21
N GLY A 79 7.27 4.00 3.16
CA GLY A 79 8.64 4.50 3.17
C GLY A 79 8.73 5.85 2.50
N THR A 80 8.99 5.87 1.20
CA THR A 80 9.15 7.10 0.41
C THR A 80 7.99 7.24 -0.57
N THR A 81 7.55 8.47 -0.81
CA THR A 81 6.51 8.77 -1.81
C THR A 81 7.08 9.66 -2.89
N PHE A 82 6.66 9.46 -4.13
CA PHE A 82 7.07 10.31 -5.25
C PHE A 82 6.13 10.13 -6.45
N GLU A 83 6.21 11.06 -7.39
CA GLU A 83 5.50 10.96 -8.66
C GLU A 83 6.46 10.49 -9.75
N ASP A 84 6.11 9.40 -10.42
CA ASP A 84 6.88 8.85 -11.53
C ASP A 84 6.31 9.38 -12.85
N GLU A 85 6.58 10.66 -13.12
CA GLU A 85 6.01 11.35 -14.29
C GLU A 85 6.38 10.70 -15.61
N ALA A 86 7.59 10.17 -15.72
CA ALA A 86 8.05 9.50 -16.93
C ALA A 86 7.35 8.15 -17.16
N GLY A 87 6.71 7.59 -16.11
CA GLY A 87 6.00 6.33 -16.23
C GLY A 87 6.92 5.12 -16.34
N TRP A 88 8.13 5.21 -15.81
CA TRP A 88 9.08 4.12 -15.87
C TRP A 88 8.57 2.88 -15.14
N ILE A 89 8.02 3.06 -13.94
CA ILE A 89 7.54 1.96 -13.11
C ILE A 89 6.33 1.27 -13.78
N ARG A 90 5.35 2.06 -14.21
CA ARG A 90 4.14 1.50 -14.82
C ARG A 90 4.46 0.73 -16.11
N THR A 91 5.41 1.20 -16.87
CA THR A 91 5.82 0.55 -18.11
C THR A 91 6.64 -0.71 -17.83
N THR A 92 7.55 -0.65 -16.85
CA THR A 92 8.48 -1.74 -16.55
C THR A 92 7.79 -2.90 -15.84
N PHE A 93 6.90 -2.60 -14.87
CA PHE A 93 6.36 -3.62 -13.97
C PHE A 93 4.87 -3.87 -14.11
N TRP A 94 4.06 -2.89 -14.53
CA TRP A 94 2.61 -2.96 -14.42
C TRP A 94 1.86 -2.92 -15.74
N LYS A 95 2.48 -3.32 -16.82
CA LYS A 95 1.87 -3.43 -18.15
C LYS A 95 1.13 -2.14 -18.57
N ASN A 96 1.77 -0.99 -18.30
CA ASN A 96 1.20 0.33 -18.61
C ASN A 96 -0.08 0.68 -17.84
N ALA A 97 -0.29 0.10 -16.67
CA ALA A 97 -1.35 0.54 -15.77
C ALA A 97 -1.17 2.04 -15.46
N PRO A 98 -2.27 2.81 -15.31
CA PRO A 98 -2.18 4.28 -15.22
C PRO A 98 -1.75 4.80 -13.85
N SER A 99 -0.84 4.12 -13.17
CA SER A 99 -0.40 4.46 -11.81
C SER A 99 0.95 5.14 -11.85
N THR A 100 0.98 6.42 -11.48
CA THR A 100 2.20 7.25 -11.47
C THR A 100 2.52 7.85 -10.09
N LEU A 101 1.58 7.77 -9.15
CA LEU A 101 1.80 8.24 -7.77
C LEU A 101 2.30 7.05 -6.96
N ILE A 102 3.58 7.07 -6.59
CA ILE A 102 4.29 5.87 -6.09
C ILE A 102 4.62 6.01 -4.61
N TYR A 103 4.53 4.90 -3.90
CA TYR A 103 5.03 4.80 -2.53
C TYR A 103 5.72 3.46 -2.32
N THR A 104 6.83 3.49 -1.58
CA THR A 104 7.55 2.27 -1.22
C THR A 104 6.99 1.67 0.07
N ILE A 105 7.19 0.38 0.25
CA ILE A 105 6.63 -0.38 1.37
C ILE A 105 7.79 -0.99 2.17
N ASN A 106 7.86 -0.64 3.45
CA ASN A 106 8.83 -1.21 4.38
C ASN A 106 8.18 -2.28 5.26
N ASP A 107 8.98 -3.21 5.75
CA ASP A 107 8.56 -4.21 6.73
C ASP A 107 7.29 -4.97 6.30
N PHE A 108 7.28 -5.36 5.04
CA PHE A 108 6.13 -6.06 4.45
C PHE A 108 5.91 -7.41 5.12
N LYS A 109 4.65 -7.75 5.32
CA LYS A 109 4.24 -9.00 5.95
C LYS A 109 3.05 -9.59 5.19
N LEU A 110 3.12 -10.88 4.88
CA LEU A 110 1.94 -11.60 4.39
C LEU A 110 0.96 -11.78 5.52
N ILE A 111 -0.30 -11.50 5.26
CA ILE A 111 -1.38 -11.68 6.23
C ILE A 111 -2.55 -12.37 5.56
N SER A 112 -3.52 -12.80 6.35
CA SER A 112 -4.79 -13.33 5.86
C SER A 112 -5.85 -12.92 6.87
N VAL A 113 -6.40 -11.72 6.68
CA VAL A 113 -7.39 -11.16 7.60
C VAL A 113 -8.67 -10.88 6.81
N PRO A 114 -9.81 -11.50 7.19
CA PRO A 114 -11.07 -11.22 6.51
C PRO A 114 -11.43 -9.74 6.60
N ARG A 115 -12.01 -9.20 5.53
CA ARG A 115 -12.44 -7.79 5.53
C ARG A 115 -13.37 -7.48 6.70
N SER A 116 -14.23 -8.42 7.08
CA SER A 116 -15.16 -8.21 8.19
C SER A 116 -14.46 -7.88 9.50
N LYS A 117 -13.28 -8.47 9.73
CA LYS A 117 -12.51 -8.19 10.95
C LYS A 117 -11.91 -6.79 10.93
N VAL A 118 -11.30 -6.40 9.82
CA VAL A 118 -10.75 -5.04 9.66
C VAL A 118 -11.88 -4.00 9.73
N ASN A 119 -13.00 -4.28 9.07
CA ASN A 119 -14.16 -3.39 9.08
C ASN A 119 -14.70 -3.18 10.50
N ARG A 120 -14.72 -4.24 11.30
CA ARG A 120 -15.15 -4.13 12.70
C ARG A 120 -14.22 -3.23 13.51
N ILE A 121 -12.91 -3.36 13.28
CA ILE A 121 -11.91 -2.55 13.99
C ILE A 121 -12.10 -1.06 13.69
N PHE A 122 -12.31 -0.72 12.41
CA PHE A 122 -12.46 0.67 11.98
C PHE A 122 -13.90 1.18 11.93
N ASP A 123 -14.86 0.37 12.39
CA ASP A 123 -16.26 0.74 12.43
C ASP A 123 -16.87 1.01 11.06
N TYR A 124 -16.48 0.23 10.08
CA TYR A 124 -17.12 0.17 8.77
C TYR A 124 -18.23 -0.88 8.78
N THR A 125 -19.13 -0.81 7.81
CA THR A 125 -20.09 -1.89 7.59
C THR A 125 -19.38 -3.20 7.29
N THR A 126 -20.02 -4.32 7.62
CA THR A 126 -19.36 -5.65 7.54
C THR A 126 -18.80 -5.98 6.17
N ASP A 127 -19.48 -5.55 5.10
CA ASP A 127 -19.12 -5.86 3.72
C ASP A 127 -18.37 -4.72 3.02
N TYR A 128 -17.96 -3.70 3.74
CA TYR A 128 -17.18 -2.59 3.17
C TYR A 128 -15.87 -3.09 2.58
N TYR A 129 -15.48 -2.54 1.43
CA TYR A 129 -14.15 -2.76 0.88
C TYR A 129 -13.70 -1.49 0.14
N PRO A 130 -12.38 -1.25 0.06
CA PRO A 130 -11.89 -0.08 -0.65
C PRO A 130 -12.04 -0.27 -2.16
N GLN A 131 -12.54 0.77 -2.85
CA GLN A 131 -12.66 0.76 -4.31
C GLN A 131 -11.50 1.46 -5.00
N GLY A 132 -10.63 2.06 -4.24
CA GLY A 132 -9.40 2.72 -4.66
C GLY A 132 -8.58 3.01 -3.43
N LEU A 133 -7.46 3.69 -3.61
CA LEU A 133 -6.66 4.13 -2.47
C LEU A 133 -7.55 4.90 -1.48
N THR A 134 -7.60 4.44 -0.25
CA THR A 134 -8.48 5.00 0.77
C THR A 134 -7.68 5.28 2.04
N ARG A 135 -7.76 6.51 2.54
CA ARG A 135 -7.23 6.86 3.85
C ARG A 135 -8.34 6.67 4.88
N VAL A 136 -8.08 5.87 5.90
CA VAL A 136 -9.06 5.69 6.97
C VAL A 136 -9.17 6.99 7.76
N ALA A 137 -10.39 7.49 7.95
CA ALA A 137 -10.60 8.77 8.63
C ALA A 137 -10.04 8.75 10.06
N ASP A 138 -9.56 9.90 10.54
CA ASP A 138 -8.92 10.01 11.84
C ASP A 138 -9.81 9.52 12.99
N ASN A 139 -11.11 9.79 12.92
CA ASN A 139 -12.05 9.34 13.95
C ASN A 139 -12.24 7.82 13.97
N ARG A 140 -11.89 7.13 12.87
CA ARG A 140 -11.93 5.66 12.82
C ARG A 140 -10.61 5.05 13.28
N VAL A 141 -9.50 5.74 13.08
CA VAL A 141 -8.17 5.27 13.49
C VAL A 141 -7.93 5.49 14.98
N SER A 142 -8.47 6.57 15.53
CA SER A 142 -8.25 7.00 16.92
C SER A 142 -8.45 5.84 17.91
N ASN A 143 -7.43 5.56 18.72
CA ASN A 143 -7.42 4.49 19.72
C ASN A 143 -7.55 3.06 19.15
N ARG A 144 -7.39 2.87 17.82
CA ARG A 144 -7.56 1.57 17.18
C ARG A 144 -6.30 1.02 16.51
N LEU A 145 -5.22 1.82 16.45
CA LEU A 145 -3.96 1.34 15.86
C LEU A 145 -3.44 0.10 16.57
N GLY A 146 -3.51 0.06 17.88
CA GLY A 146 -3.10 -1.12 18.63
C GLY A 146 -3.91 -2.35 18.29
N ALA A 147 -5.23 -2.18 18.14
CA ALA A 147 -6.12 -3.29 17.81
C ALA A 147 -5.83 -3.86 16.41
N ILE A 148 -5.61 -2.98 15.41
CA ILE A 148 -5.30 -3.47 14.07
C ILE A 148 -3.93 -4.14 14.02
N LYS A 149 -2.92 -3.58 14.66
CA LYS A 149 -1.59 -4.19 14.71
C LYS A 149 -1.62 -5.57 15.37
N LEU A 150 -2.37 -5.70 16.47
CA LEU A 150 -2.52 -7.00 17.15
C LEU A 150 -3.21 -8.02 16.25
N ALA A 151 -4.25 -7.60 15.52
CA ALA A 151 -4.95 -8.49 14.60
C ALA A 151 -4.02 -8.99 13.49
N LEU A 152 -3.14 -8.13 12.98
CA LEU A 152 -2.17 -8.50 11.96
C LEU A 152 -1.13 -9.49 12.50
N GLU A 153 -0.66 -9.32 13.72
CA GLU A 153 0.29 -10.22 14.34
C GLU A 153 -0.26 -11.64 14.51
N LYS A 154 -1.54 -11.75 14.87
CA LYS A 154 -2.18 -13.05 15.10
C LYS A 154 -2.35 -13.87 13.83
N THR A 155 -2.34 -13.23 12.66
CA THR A 155 -2.56 -13.92 11.38
C THR A 155 -1.28 -14.16 10.62
N SER A 156 -0.16 -13.57 11.04
CA SER A 156 1.14 -13.83 10.45
C SER A 156 1.73 -15.06 11.14
N GLY A 157 1.57 -16.18 10.51
CA GLY A 157 2.11 -17.43 11.02
C GLY A 157 3.60 -17.54 10.82
#